data_3428d3e268edc8e9ac6c1b48048209b0
#
_entry.id   3428d3e268edc8e9ac6c1b48048209b0
#
_cell.length_a   1.000
_cell.length_b   1.000
_cell.length_c   1.000
_cell.angle_alpha   90.00
_cell.angle_beta   90.00
_cell.angle_gamma   90.00
#
_symmetry.space_group_name_H-M   'P 1'
#
loop_
_entity.id
_entity.type
_entity.pdbx_description
1 polymer ?
#
loop_
_entity_poly.entity_id
_entity_poly.type
_entity_poly.pdbx_seq_one_letter_code
_entity_poly.pdbx_strand_id
1 'polypeptide(L)'
;MATSTLTKARQNKTDEFYTQLPDIEAEMRHYRDQFKGKSVLCNCDDPFESNFFKYFALNFNFLGLRKLVATCYAGSSVMQGELDLFGVPGVAESDARAKTPYKIEITEVPDANADGATDLADVAHLLKNRRNALSLLNGDGDFRSRECVELMKQADIVATNPPFSLFREYVAQLIALDKKFIIIGNKNAITYREIFSHLANNQMRTGYRNLNDDMWFIVPDQYDYEKIESGKRIKHIMACWFT
;
A
#
# COMPACT_ATOMS: atom_id res chain seq x y z
N MET A 1 24.45 -13.46 -10.32
CA MET A 1 23.39 -14.50 -10.18
C MET A 1 22.11 -13.97 -9.50
N ALA A 2 22.02 -12.69 -9.15
CA ALA A 2 20.81 -12.11 -8.53
C ALA A 2 19.67 -11.76 -9.53
N THR A 3 19.96 -11.72 -10.82
CA THR A 3 19.01 -11.34 -11.87
C THR A 3 17.92 -12.39 -12.17
N SER A 4 18.13 -13.65 -11.79
CA SER A 4 17.18 -14.71 -12.12
C SER A 4 15.94 -14.75 -11.19
N THR A 5 16.08 -14.29 -9.95
CA THR A 5 15.00 -14.34 -8.95
C THR A 5 13.97 -13.24 -9.21
N LEU A 6 14.43 -12.01 -9.49
CA LEU A 6 13.53 -10.89 -9.84
C LEU A 6 12.84 -11.11 -11.20
N THR A 7 13.52 -11.75 -12.15
CA THR A 7 12.92 -12.07 -13.46
C THR A 7 11.83 -13.14 -13.31
N LYS A 8 12.05 -14.15 -12.45
CA LYS A 8 11.02 -15.16 -12.11
C LYS A 8 9.85 -14.57 -11.32
N ALA A 9 10.12 -13.68 -10.36
CA ALA A 9 9.10 -12.96 -9.62
C ALA A 9 8.21 -12.10 -10.55
N ARG A 10 8.85 -11.39 -11.51
CA ARG A 10 8.14 -10.62 -12.53
C ARG A 10 7.23 -11.48 -13.43
N GLN A 11 7.67 -12.69 -13.78
CA GLN A 11 6.88 -13.63 -14.59
C GLN A 11 5.71 -14.24 -13.81
N ASN A 12 5.84 -14.41 -12.50
CA ASN A 12 4.84 -15.07 -11.66
C ASN A 12 3.91 -14.08 -10.93
N LYS A 13 4.09 -12.75 -11.11
CA LYS A 13 3.34 -11.70 -10.36
C LYS A 13 3.40 -11.88 -8.83
N THR A 14 4.54 -12.34 -8.31
CA THR A 14 4.71 -12.76 -6.91
C THR A 14 5.76 -11.92 -6.19
N ASP A 15 5.87 -10.62 -6.45
CA ASP A 15 6.75 -9.69 -5.74
C ASP A 15 5.99 -8.77 -4.76
N GLU A 16 4.85 -9.25 -4.26
CA GLU A 16 4.08 -8.62 -3.20
C GLU A 16 4.67 -9.01 -1.84
N PHE A 17 5.27 -8.05 -1.17
CA PHE A 17 5.83 -8.18 0.17
C PHE A 17 5.10 -7.23 1.10
N TYR A 18 4.50 -7.76 2.18
CA TYR A 18 3.71 -6.92 3.09
C TYR A 18 4.60 -6.30 4.15
N THR A 19 4.67 -4.97 4.15
CA THR A 19 5.41 -4.19 5.14
C THR A 19 4.78 -4.35 6.52
N GLN A 20 5.59 -4.53 7.55
CA GLN A 20 5.09 -4.63 8.92
C GLN A 20 4.63 -3.27 9.45
N LEU A 21 3.54 -3.26 10.22
CA LEU A 21 2.97 -2.03 10.78
C LEU A 21 3.96 -1.24 11.64
N PRO A 22 4.78 -1.85 12.52
CA PRO A 22 5.78 -1.11 13.30
C PRO A 22 6.82 -0.36 12.45
N ASP A 23 7.18 -0.91 11.26
CA ASP A 23 8.11 -0.25 10.35
C ASP A 23 7.47 1.00 9.73
N ILE A 24 6.16 0.92 9.39
CA ILE A 24 5.39 2.05 8.89
C ILE A 24 5.27 3.13 9.97
N GLU A 25 4.88 2.76 11.18
CA GLU A 25 4.76 3.69 12.31
C GLU A 25 6.08 4.40 12.62
N ALA A 26 7.19 3.66 12.61
CA ALA A 26 8.52 4.19 12.88
C ALA A 26 8.96 5.23 11.84
N GLU A 27 8.59 5.06 10.56
CA GLU A 27 8.89 6.04 9.53
C GLU A 27 7.90 7.20 9.53
N MET A 28 6.59 6.91 9.53
CA MET A 28 5.52 7.91 9.35
C MET A 28 5.47 8.96 10.47
N ARG A 29 5.94 8.65 11.68
CA ARG A 29 6.00 9.61 12.79
C ARG A 29 6.80 10.88 12.46
N HIS A 30 7.73 10.81 11.48
CA HIS A 30 8.55 11.94 11.06
C HIS A 30 7.85 12.88 10.09
N TYR A 31 6.69 12.46 9.54
CA TYR A 31 5.95 13.19 8.51
C TYR A 31 4.55 13.63 8.96
N ARG A 32 4.19 13.49 10.23
CA ARG A 32 2.83 13.72 10.75
C ARG A 32 2.20 15.01 10.29
N ASP A 33 2.94 16.11 10.41
CA ASP A 33 2.44 17.44 10.06
C ASP A 33 2.18 17.63 8.57
N GLN A 34 2.76 16.78 7.72
CA GLN A 34 2.57 16.81 6.28
C GLN A 34 1.21 16.26 5.85
N PHE A 35 0.53 15.49 6.70
CA PHE A 35 -0.72 14.80 6.37
C PHE A 35 -1.97 15.65 6.67
N LYS A 36 -1.88 16.68 7.51
CA LYS A 36 -3.02 17.47 7.94
C LYS A 36 -3.76 18.12 6.76
N GLY A 37 -5.05 17.82 6.62
CA GLY A 37 -5.90 18.30 5.54
C GLY A 37 -5.61 17.68 4.17
N LYS A 38 -4.79 16.62 4.10
CA LYS A 38 -4.37 15.99 2.86
C LYS A 38 -5.20 14.76 2.51
N SER A 39 -5.24 14.45 1.21
CA SER A 39 -5.71 13.17 0.69
C SER A 39 -4.53 12.23 0.48
N VAL A 40 -4.62 11.02 1.01
CA VAL A 40 -3.61 9.97 0.89
C VAL A 40 -4.13 8.86 -0.01
N LEU A 41 -3.29 8.38 -0.92
CA LEU A 41 -3.55 7.21 -1.76
C LEU A 41 -2.60 6.08 -1.37
N CYS A 42 -3.18 4.91 -1.04
CA CYS A 42 -2.49 3.64 -0.86
C CYS A 42 -2.90 2.72 -2.02
N ASN A 43 -2.07 2.63 -3.06
CA ASN A 43 -2.32 1.76 -4.20
C ASN A 43 -1.17 0.76 -4.35
N CYS A 44 -1.40 -0.44 -4.68
CA CYS A 44 -0.47 -1.56 -4.93
C CYS A 44 -0.65 -2.73 -3.99
N ASP A 45 -1.07 -2.52 -2.75
CA ASP A 45 -1.40 -3.59 -1.81
C ASP A 45 -2.92 -3.75 -1.69
N ASP A 46 -3.38 -4.97 -1.40
CA ASP A 46 -4.79 -5.17 -1.05
C ASP A 46 -5.10 -4.40 0.25
N PRO A 47 -6.13 -3.51 0.26
CA PRO A 47 -6.44 -2.68 1.43
C PRO A 47 -6.69 -3.47 2.72
N PHE A 48 -7.25 -4.68 2.62
CA PHE A 48 -7.53 -5.50 3.80
C PHE A 48 -6.28 -6.13 4.41
N GLU A 49 -5.23 -6.34 3.63
CA GLU A 49 -3.95 -6.83 4.11
C GLU A 49 -2.90 -5.74 4.28
N SER A 50 -3.05 -4.64 3.55
CA SER A 50 -2.10 -3.55 3.55
C SER A 50 -1.99 -2.88 4.92
N ASN A 51 -0.83 -2.97 5.52
CA ASN A 51 -0.55 -2.23 6.74
C ASN A 51 -0.41 -0.71 6.50
N PHE A 52 -0.20 -0.26 5.26
CA PHE A 52 -0.31 1.16 4.90
C PHE A 52 -1.75 1.64 5.06
N PHE A 53 -2.70 0.93 4.47
CA PHE A 53 -4.11 1.29 4.63
C PHE A 53 -4.53 1.26 6.11
N LYS A 54 -4.18 0.19 6.83
CA LYS A 54 -4.46 0.06 8.27
C LYS A 54 -3.88 1.23 9.07
N TYR A 55 -2.63 1.60 8.82
CA TYR A 55 -1.99 2.73 9.50
C TYR A 55 -2.77 4.04 9.30
N PHE A 56 -3.07 4.39 8.05
CA PHE A 56 -3.77 5.64 7.75
C PHE A 56 -5.23 5.62 8.19
N ALA A 57 -5.92 4.49 8.13
CA ALA A 57 -7.28 4.37 8.62
C ALA A 57 -7.36 4.54 10.15
N LEU A 58 -6.49 3.85 10.91
CA LEU A 58 -6.41 3.97 12.37
C LEU A 58 -6.00 5.37 12.84
N ASN A 59 -5.15 6.03 12.08
CA ASN A 59 -4.65 7.37 12.43
C ASN A 59 -5.38 8.49 11.66
N PHE A 60 -6.49 8.20 11.00
CA PHE A 60 -7.20 9.16 10.13
C PHE A 60 -7.51 10.47 10.83
N ASN A 61 -8.17 10.39 11.98
CA ASN A 61 -8.56 11.54 12.79
C ASN A 61 -7.33 12.22 13.43
N PHE A 62 -6.39 11.44 13.95
CA PHE A 62 -5.17 11.94 14.59
C PHE A 62 -4.26 12.72 13.61
N LEU A 63 -4.10 12.21 12.39
CA LEU A 63 -3.34 12.89 11.33
C LEU A 63 -4.12 14.04 10.69
N GLY A 64 -5.42 14.16 10.99
CA GLY A 64 -6.31 15.15 10.38
C GLY A 64 -6.41 14.99 8.87
N LEU A 65 -6.49 13.75 8.38
CA LEU A 65 -6.63 13.49 6.95
C LEU A 65 -7.96 14.04 6.43
N ARG A 66 -7.95 14.56 5.22
CA ARG A 66 -9.17 14.93 4.50
C ARG A 66 -9.80 13.71 3.83
N LYS A 67 -8.98 12.79 3.33
CA LYS A 67 -9.41 11.63 2.54
C LYS A 67 -8.33 10.55 2.52
N LEU A 68 -8.75 9.31 2.62
CA LEU A 68 -7.92 8.14 2.39
C LEU A 68 -8.53 7.32 1.26
N VAL A 69 -7.74 7.00 0.25
CA VAL A 69 -8.12 6.12 -0.86
C VAL A 69 -7.16 4.94 -0.89
N ALA A 70 -7.69 3.74 -1.05
CA ALA A 70 -6.89 2.55 -1.30
C ALA A 70 -7.46 1.78 -2.49
N THR A 71 -6.60 1.17 -3.29
CA THR A 71 -7.00 0.36 -4.44
C THR A 71 -6.30 -0.98 -4.40
N CYS A 72 -6.99 -2.04 -4.82
CA CYS A 72 -6.38 -3.34 -5.05
C CYS A 72 -6.25 -3.64 -6.54
N TYR A 73 -5.31 -4.53 -6.85
CA TYR A 73 -5.08 -5.06 -8.18
C TYR A 73 -5.81 -6.42 -8.37
N ALA A 74 -6.32 -6.68 -9.56
CA ALA A 74 -7.11 -7.89 -9.89
C ALA A 74 -6.38 -9.24 -9.71
N GLY A 75 -5.11 -9.23 -9.37
CA GLY A 75 -4.30 -10.43 -9.14
C GLY A 75 -3.94 -10.69 -7.68
N SER A 76 -4.45 -9.88 -6.74
CA SER A 76 -4.22 -10.09 -5.31
C SER A 76 -4.80 -11.43 -4.87
N SER A 77 -3.99 -12.25 -4.19
CA SER A 77 -4.34 -13.61 -3.80
C SER A 77 -5.39 -13.70 -2.67
N VAL A 78 -5.78 -12.56 -2.10
CA VAL A 78 -6.55 -12.48 -0.85
C VAL A 78 -8.02 -12.22 -1.05
N MET A 79 -8.46 -11.86 -2.24
CA MET A 79 -9.86 -11.53 -2.54
C MET A 79 -10.88 -12.64 -2.24
N GLN A 80 -10.44 -13.87 -1.96
CA GLN A 80 -11.35 -15.02 -1.81
C GLN A 80 -11.93 -15.20 -0.39
N GLY A 81 -11.33 -14.65 0.65
CA GLY A 81 -11.73 -14.96 2.05
C GLY A 81 -12.29 -13.79 2.85
N GLU A 82 -11.82 -12.58 2.64
CA GLU A 82 -12.09 -11.48 3.57
C GLU A 82 -13.25 -10.55 3.16
N LEU A 83 -13.63 -10.50 1.88
CA LEU A 83 -14.85 -9.78 1.48
C LEU A 83 -16.11 -10.40 2.11
N ASP A 84 -16.08 -11.72 2.37
CA ASP A 84 -17.13 -12.43 3.10
C ASP A 84 -17.14 -12.06 4.60
N LEU A 85 -15.98 -11.78 5.17
CA LEU A 85 -15.84 -11.38 6.58
C LEU A 85 -16.47 -10.01 6.87
N PHE A 86 -16.46 -9.10 5.87
CA PHE A 86 -17.05 -7.77 6.01
C PHE A 86 -18.49 -7.67 5.50
N GLY A 87 -19.10 -8.77 5.06
CA GLY A 87 -20.52 -8.86 4.70
C GLY A 87 -20.93 -7.91 3.57
N VAL A 88 -20.09 -7.74 2.54
CA VAL A 88 -20.43 -6.96 1.34
C VAL A 88 -21.35 -7.81 0.46
N PRO A 89 -22.69 -7.52 0.40
CA PRO A 89 -23.59 -8.32 -0.39
C PRO A 89 -23.27 -8.22 -1.88
N GLY A 90 -23.10 -9.36 -2.55
CA GLY A 90 -22.99 -9.45 -4.01
C GLY A 90 -21.61 -9.80 -4.55
N VAL A 91 -20.62 -10.07 -3.71
CA VAL A 91 -19.29 -10.52 -4.12
C VAL A 91 -19.09 -12.03 -3.92
N ALA A 92 -19.97 -12.68 -3.17
CA ALA A 92 -19.78 -14.03 -2.62
C ALA A 92 -20.09 -15.23 -3.56
N GLU A 93 -20.57 -15.07 -4.79
CA GLU A 93 -21.13 -16.26 -5.49
C GLU A 93 -20.62 -16.56 -6.91
N SER A 94 -19.53 -15.98 -7.39
CA SER A 94 -18.95 -16.48 -8.65
C SER A 94 -17.45 -16.30 -8.72
N ASP A 95 -16.72 -17.34 -9.17
CA ASP A 95 -15.26 -17.32 -9.45
C ASP A 95 -14.80 -16.17 -10.34
N ALA A 96 -15.71 -15.58 -11.12
CA ALA A 96 -15.43 -14.43 -11.98
C ALA A 96 -15.41 -13.09 -11.23
N ARG A 97 -16.12 -12.97 -10.09
CA ARG A 97 -16.16 -11.75 -9.28
C ARG A 97 -14.99 -11.65 -8.30
N ALA A 98 -14.41 -12.79 -7.91
CA ALA A 98 -13.23 -12.85 -7.04
C ALA A 98 -11.96 -12.18 -7.62
N LYS A 99 -12.01 -11.70 -8.87
CA LYS A 99 -10.89 -11.04 -9.56
C LYS A 99 -11.15 -9.58 -9.94
N THR A 100 -12.27 -9.01 -9.49
CA THR A 100 -12.60 -7.63 -9.85
C THR A 100 -11.94 -6.66 -8.89
N PRO A 101 -11.05 -5.79 -9.35
CA PRO A 101 -10.38 -4.82 -8.49
C PRO A 101 -11.39 -3.80 -7.96
N TYR A 102 -11.08 -3.27 -6.80
CA TYR A 102 -11.93 -2.30 -6.11
C TYR A 102 -11.11 -1.17 -5.50
N LYS A 103 -11.79 -0.10 -5.13
CA LYS A 103 -11.24 0.96 -4.29
C LYS A 103 -12.05 1.12 -3.01
N ILE A 104 -11.36 1.50 -1.96
CA ILE A 104 -11.93 1.98 -0.71
C ILE A 104 -11.66 3.48 -0.61
N GLU A 105 -12.68 4.24 -0.21
CA GLU A 105 -12.59 5.68 -0.02
C GLU A 105 -13.16 6.05 1.34
N ILE A 106 -12.34 6.66 2.20
CA ILE A 106 -12.69 7.08 3.56
C ILE A 106 -12.53 8.59 3.66
N THR A 107 -13.57 9.27 4.11
CA THR A 107 -13.58 10.71 4.38
C THR A 107 -13.82 11.04 5.85
N GLU A 108 -14.19 10.04 6.65
CA GLU A 108 -14.34 10.13 8.11
C GLU A 108 -14.24 8.72 8.71
N VAL A 109 -13.74 8.60 9.91
CA VAL A 109 -13.77 7.38 10.71
C VAL A 109 -14.47 7.71 12.03
N PRO A 110 -15.78 7.37 12.16
CA PRO A 110 -16.49 7.60 13.38
C PRO A 110 -16.07 6.57 14.46
N ASP A 111 -16.08 6.98 15.71
CA ASP A 111 -16.03 6.09 16.86
C ASP A 111 -17.41 5.40 16.96
N ALA A 112 -17.52 4.20 16.38
CA ALA A 112 -18.79 3.50 16.20
C ALA A 112 -19.27 2.80 17.47
N ASN A 113 -18.35 2.45 18.37
CA ASN A 113 -18.62 1.80 19.65
C ASN A 113 -18.67 2.80 20.82
N ALA A 114 -18.32 4.08 20.58
CA ALA A 114 -18.30 5.17 21.55
C ALA A 114 -17.35 4.90 22.75
N ASP A 115 -16.20 4.25 22.49
CA ASP A 115 -15.19 3.99 23.53
C ASP A 115 -14.13 5.12 23.62
N GLY A 116 -14.20 6.12 22.74
CA GLY A 116 -13.32 7.29 22.72
C GLY A 116 -12.02 7.07 21.95
N ALA A 117 -11.83 5.92 21.32
CA ALA A 117 -10.69 5.58 20.48
C ALA A 117 -11.12 5.38 19.01
N THR A 118 -10.17 5.37 18.10
CA THR A 118 -10.39 4.91 16.72
C THR A 118 -9.58 3.65 16.53
N ASP A 119 -10.25 2.54 16.34
CA ASP A 119 -9.61 1.25 16.21
C ASP A 119 -10.05 0.47 14.95
N LEU A 120 -9.55 -0.76 14.80
CA LEU A 120 -9.89 -1.61 13.64
C LEU A 120 -11.37 -2.01 13.61
N ALA A 121 -12.06 -2.04 14.77
CA ALA A 121 -13.49 -2.35 14.83
C ALA A 121 -14.30 -1.20 14.21
N ASP A 122 -13.90 0.05 14.43
CA ASP A 122 -14.54 1.23 13.84
C ASP A 122 -14.36 1.24 12.32
N VAL A 123 -13.14 0.95 11.86
CA VAL A 123 -12.85 0.84 10.41
C VAL A 123 -13.67 -0.30 9.79
N ALA A 124 -13.71 -1.47 10.43
CA ALA A 124 -14.54 -2.59 9.98
C ALA A 124 -16.02 -2.26 9.94
N HIS A 125 -16.54 -1.56 10.98
CA HIS A 125 -17.92 -1.08 11.04
C HIS A 125 -18.22 -0.09 9.92
N LEU A 126 -17.31 0.86 9.66
CA LEU A 126 -17.41 1.82 8.56
C LEU A 126 -17.52 1.11 7.20
N LEU A 127 -16.65 0.13 6.94
CA LEU A 127 -16.64 -0.62 5.67
C LEU A 127 -17.90 -1.47 5.49
N LYS A 128 -18.44 -2.04 6.59
CA LYS A 128 -19.69 -2.83 6.56
C LYS A 128 -20.94 -1.98 6.29
N ASN A 129 -21.02 -0.82 6.90
CA ASN A 129 -22.27 -0.05 6.96
C ASN A 129 -22.37 1.05 5.90
N ARG A 130 -21.26 1.41 5.26
CA ARG A 130 -21.23 2.43 4.20
C ARG A 130 -20.94 1.80 2.85
N ARG A 131 -21.98 1.43 2.12
CA ARG A 131 -21.90 0.95 0.73
C ARG A 131 -21.11 1.88 -0.21
N ASN A 132 -20.94 3.16 0.17
CA ASN A 132 -20.21 4.15 -0.62
C ASN A 132 -18.69 4.14 -0.36
N ALA A 133 -18.23 3.47 0.72
CA ALA A 133 -16.80 3.39 1.02
C ALA A 133 -16.04 2.43 0.07
N LEU A 134 -16.73 1.43 -0.48
CA LEU A 134 -16.18 0.43 -1.39
C LEU A 134 -16.88 0.52 -2.74
N SER A 135 -16.11 0.63 -3.83
CA SER A 135 -16.61 0.61 -5.20
C SER A 135 -15.68 -0.17 -6.12
N LEU A 136 -16.25 -0.84 -7.13
CA LEU A 136 -15.46 -1.57 -8.11
C LEU A 136 -14.72 -0.61 -9.03
N LEU A 137 -13.52 -1.01 -9.45
CA LEU A 137 -12.78 -0.34 -10.53
C LEU A 137 -13.22 -0.91 -11.88
N ASN A 138 -13.19 -0.07 -12.92
CA ASN A 138 -13.55 -0.49 -14.27
C ASN A 138 -12.39 -1.19 -15.00
N GLY A 139 -11.16 -1.01 -14.52
CA GLY A 139 -9.94 -1.60 -15.06
C GLY A 139 -9.47 -2.82 -14.27
N ASP A 140 -8.19 -3.13 -14.37
CA ASP A 140 -7.53 -4.22 -13.66
C ASP A 140 -6.92 -3.79 -12.30
N GLY A 141 -7.02 -2.51 -11.94
CA GLY A 141 -6.43 -1.95 -10.73
C GLY A 141 -4.91 -1.72 -10.82
N ASP A 142 -4.29 -1.98 -11.97
CA ASP A 142 -2.88 -1.64 -12.19
C ASP A 142 -2.68 -0.13 -12.04
N PHE A 143 -1.60 0.29 -11.37
CA PHE A 143 -1.31 1.70 -11.12
C PHE A 143 -1.16 2.52 -12.40
N ARG A 144 -0.90 1.88 -13.55
CA ARG A 144 -0.79 2.48 -14.88
C ARG A 144 -2.13 2.65 -15.58
N SER A 145 -3.18 1.99 -15.08
CA SER A 145 -4.52 2.11 -15.65
C SER A 145 -5.01 3.56 -15.58
N ARG A 146 -5.83 3.96 -16.54
CA ARG A 146 -6.36 5.33 -16.60
C ARG A 146 -7.05 5.74 -15.30
N GLU A 147 -7.81 4.83 -14.70
CA GLU A 147 -8.55 5.09 -13.46
C GLU A 147 -7.60 5.29 -12.28
N CYS A 148 -6.59 4.41 -12.11
CA CYS A 148 -5.59 4.54 -11.04
C CYS A 148 -4.72 5.80 -11.21
N VAL A 149 -4.39 6.18 -12.45
CA VAL A 149 -3.69 7.43 -12.75
C VAL A 149 -4.55 8.65 -12.33
N GLU A 150 -5.85 8.65 -12.60
CA GLU A 150 -6.74 9.74 -12.17
C GLU A 150 -6.87 9.80 -10.63
N LEU A 151 -6.92 8.66 -9.96
CA LEU A 151 -6.88 8.62 -8.48
C LEU A 151 -5.55 9.17 -7.95
N MET A 152 -4.43 8.82 -8.58
CA MET A 152 -3.11 9.35 -8.21
C MET A 152 -3.03 10.87 -8.44
N LYS A 153 -3.59 11.41 -9.52
CA LYS A 153 -3.66 12.86 -9.76
C LYS A 153 -4.42 13.60 -8.67
N GLN A 154 -5.51 13.00 -8.17
CA GLN A 154 -6.36 13.59 -7.14
C GLN A 154 -5.75 13.53 -5.74
N ALA A 155 -4.83 12.62 -5.48
CA ALA A 155 -4.16 12.49 -4.20
C ALA A 155 -3.13 13.60 -3.99
N ASP A 156 -3.02 14.09 -2.74
CA ASP A 156 -1.93 14.99 -2.33
C ASP A 156 -0.63 14.22 -2.05
N ILE A 157 -0.77 13.02 -1.46
CA ILE A 157 0.35 12.16 -1.04
C ILE A 157 0.05 10.73 -1.45
N VAL A 158 1.05 10.04 -1.99
CA VAL A 158 1.01 8.60 -2.27
C VAL A 158 1.87 7.87 -1.25
N ALA A 159 1.28 6.94 -0.50
CA ALA A 159 1.97 6.16 0.53
C ALA A 159 1.68 4.67 0.34
N THR A 160 2.68 3.90 -0.11
CA THR A 160 2.48 2.50 -0.49
C THR A 160 3.78 1.72 -0.60
N ASN A 161 3.65 0.40 -0.77
CA ASN A 161 4.74 -0.49 -1.13
C ASN A 161 4.54 -0.97 -2.58
N PRO A 162 5.12 -0.29 -3.58
CA PRO A 162 4.96 -0.69 -4.98
C PRO A 162 5.74 -1.98 -5.29
N PRO A 163 5.33 -2.76 -6.32
CA PRO A 163 6.08 -3.92 -6.76
C PRO A 163 7.52 -3.54 -7.11
N PHE A 164 8.50 -4.21 -6.51
CA PHE A 164 9.93 -3.86 -6.68
C PHE A 164 10.40 -4.01 -8.13
N SER A 165 9.80 -4.92 -8.88
CA SER A 165 10.10 -5.10 -10.31
C SER A 165 9.65 -3.91 -11.17
N LEU A 166 8.64 -3.15 -10.72
CA LEU A 166 8.06 -2.00 -11.41
C LEU A 166 8.46 -0.65 -10.76
N PHE A 167 9.37 -0.68 -9.77
CA PHE A 167 9.72 0.49 -8.97
C PHE A 167 10.13 1.70 -9.81
N ARG A 168 10.95 1.50 -10.87
CA ARG A 168 11.38 2.60 -11.75
C ARG A 168 10.22 3.24 -12.49
N GLU A 169 9.31 2.43 -13.02
CA GLU A 169 8.11 2.92 -13.72
C GLU A 169 7.20 3.68 -12.75
N TYR A 170 7.05 3.14 -11.54
CA TYR A 170 6.24 3.76 -10.49
C TYR A 170 6.77 5.12 -10.07
N VAL A 171 8.07 5.23 -9.79
CA VAL A 171 8.72 6.51 -9.45
C VAL A 171 8.62 7.51 -10.60
N ALA A 172 8.86 7.07 -11.85
CA ALA A 172 8.72 7.93 -13.02
C ALA A 172 7.30 8.54 -13.13
N GLN A 173 6.28 7.75 -12.83
CA GLN A 173 4.89 8.21 -12.81
C GLN A 173 4.62 9.22 -11.69
N LEU A 174 5.12 8.98 -10.48
CA LEU A 174 4.99 9.90 -9.35
C LEU A 174 5.63 11.27 -9.65
N ILE A 175 6.84 11.25 -10.19
CA ILE A 175 7.57 12.48 -10.58
C ILE A 175 6.85 13.21 -11.72
N ALA A 176 6.40 12.47 -12.76
CA ALA A 176 5.68 13.07 -13.88
C ALA A 176 4.35 13.73 -13.47
N LEU A 177 3.74 13.23 -12.40
CA LEU A 177 2.50 13.78 -11.84
C LEU A 177 2.73 14.79 -10.71
N ASP A 178 4.00 15.13 -10.42
CA ASP A 178 4.41 16.03 -9.33
C ASP A 178 3.79 15.63 -7.98
N LYS A 179 3.87 14.34 -7.63
CA LYS A 179 3.29 13.81 -6.39
C LYS A 179 4.31 13.79 -5.26
N LYS A 180 3.84 14.19 -4.07
CA LYS A 180 4.53 13.84 -2.83
C LYS A 180 4.29 12.36 -2.57
N PHE A 181 5.31 11.66 -2.11
CA PHE A 181 5.20 10.23 -1.87
C PHE A 181 6.06 9.76 -0.69
N ILE A 182 5.67 8.67 -0.08
CA ILE A 182 6.43 7.89 0.88
C ILE A 182 6.26 6.43 0.49
N ILE A 183 7.28 5.85 -0.13
CA ILE A 183 7.22 4.51 -0.70
C ILE A 183 8.41 3.65 -0.29
N ILE A 184 8.24 2.34 -0.39
CA ILE A 184 9.30 1.38 -0.13
C ILE A 184 9.86 0.88 -1.45
N GLY A 185 11.17 0.72 -1.52
CA GLY A 185 11.85 0.14 -2.66
C GLY A 185 13.10 -0.61 -2.25
N ASN A 186 13.64 -1.42 -3.18
CA ASN A 186 14.91 -2.10 -2.93
C ASN A 186 16.03 -1.07 -2.76
N LYS A 187 16.91 -1.25 -1.78
CA LYS A 187 18.08 -0.38 -1.52
C LYS A 187 18.95 -0.19 -2.77
N ASN A 188 19.08 -1.25 -3.60
CA ASN A 188 19.85 -1.16 -4.84
C ASN A 188 19.26 -0.18 -5.86
N ALA A 189 17.98 0.22 -5.71
CA ALA A 189 17.37 1.21 -6.59
C ALA A 189 18.12 2.55 -6.57
N ILE A 190 18.80 2.89 -5.49
CA ILE A 190 19.65 4.09 -5.38
C ILE A 190 20.71 4.11 -6.51
N THR A 191 21.19 2.95 -6.97
CA THR A 191 22.20 2.83 -8.03
C THR A 191 21.60 2.86 -9.44
N TYR A 192 20.29 2.83 -9.58
CA TYR A 192 19.67 2.91 -10.91
C TYR A 192 19.79 4.34 -11.44
N ARG A 193 20.20 4.47 -12.69
CA ARG A 193 20.47 5.77 -13.33
C ARG A 193 19.30 6.75 -13.15
N GLU A 194 18.08 6.30 -13.38
CA GLU A 194 16.87 7.11 -13.29
C GLU A 194 16.62 7.57 -11.86
N ILE A 195 16.71 6.66 -10.90
CA ILE A 195 16.50 6.94 -9.47
C ILE A 195 17.60 7.86 -8.93
N PHE A 196 18.86 7.55 -9.27
CA PHE A 196 20.00 8.40 -8.87
C PHE A 196 19.87 9.83 -9.39
N SER A 197 19.38 10.00 -10.63
CA SER A 197 19.12 11.32 -11.19
C SER A 197 18.11 12.12 -10.35
N HIS A 198 17.02 11.49 -9.90
CA HIS A 198 16.04 12.15 -9.04
C HIS A 198 16.60 12.51 -7.66
N LEU A 199 17.42 11.62 -7.08
CA LEU A 199 18.12 11.88 -5.82
C LEU A 199 19.11 13.06 -5.96
N ALA A 200 19.90 13.07 -7.03
CA ALA A 200 20.90 14.13 -7.28
C ALA A 200 20.24 15.50 -7.52
N ASN A 201 19.05 15.52 -8.11
CA ASN A 201 18.29 16.74 -8.38
C ASN A 201 17.34 17.14 -7.23
N ASN A 202 17.41 16.50 -6.07
CA ASN A 202 16.53 16.74 -4.91
C ASN A 202 15.03 16.59 -5.22
N GLN A 203 14.67 15.78 -6.22
CA GLN A 203 13.29 15.45 -6.55
C GLN A 203 12.76 14.29 -5.70
N MET A 204 13.65 13.53 -5.10
CA MET A 204 13.38 12.51 -4.10
C MET A 204 14.57 12.36 -3.16
N ARG A 205 14.36 11.68 -2.06
CA ARG A 205 15.41 11.33 -1.08
C ARG A 205 15.07 9.99 -0.43
N THR A 206 16.01 9.43 0.30
CA THR A 206 15.74 8.28 1.18
C THR A 206 14.96 8.74 2.39
N GLY A 207 14.17 7.84 2.97
CA GLY A 207 13.40 8.12 4.17
C GLY A 207 14.26 8.40 5.40
N TYR A 208 13.59 8.54 6.53
CA TYR A 208 14.24 8.94 7.78
C TYR A 208 14.99 7.79 8.45
N ARG A 209 14.49 6.55 8.32
CA ARG A 209 15.18 5.38 8.86
C ARG A 209 16.52 5.16 8.16
N ASN A 210 17.50 4.73 8.97
CA ASN A 210 18.84 4.44 8.48
C ASN A 210 18.80 3.37 7.37
N LEU A 211 19.55 3.58 6.30
CA LEU A 211 19.71 2.62 5.21
C LEU A 211 20.29 1.26 5.66
N ASN A 212 20.97 1.21 6.79
CA ASN A 212 21.51 -0.02 7.35
C ASN A 212 20.51 -0.78 8.23
N ASP A 213 19.35 -0.19 8.54
CA ASP A 213 18.32 -0.89 9.28
C ASP A 213 17.72 -1.99 8.41
N ASP A 214 17.57 -3.17 9.01
CA ASP A 214 16.93 -4.31 8.35
C ASP A 214 15.42 -4.12 8.30
N MET A 215 14.84 -4.46 7.16
CA MET A 215 13.39 -4.51 7.01
C MET A 215 12.94 -5.95 6.78
N TRP A 216 11.96 -6.36 7.59
CA TRP A 216 11.38 -7.69 7.54
C TRP A 216 9.96 -7.63 6.99
N PHE A 217 9.68 -8.42 5.98
CA PHE A 217 8.40 -8.43 5.28
C PHE A 217 7.66 -9.73 5.53
N ILE A 218 6.36 -9.64 5.65
CA ILE A 218 5.49 -10.80 5.57
C ILE A 218 5.46 -11.23 4.11
N VAL A 219 5.68 -12.53 3.86
CA VAL A 219 5.71 -13.10 2.52
C VAL A 219 4.61 -14.15 2.35
N PRO A 220 4.02 -14.25 1.13
CA PRO A 220 3.04 -15.29 0.83
C PRO A 220 3.60 -16.72 0.99
N ASP A 221 2.72 -17.70 1.16
CA ASP A 221 3.08 -19.09 1.47
C ASP A 221 3.96 -19.78 0.42
N GLN A 222 3.90 -19.34 -0.82
CA GLN A 222 4.72 -19.86 -1.92
C GLN A 222 6.15 -19.30 -1.95
N TYR A 223 6.48 -18.36 -1.05
CA TYR A 223 7.81 -17.76 -0.97
C TYR A 223 8.73 -18.46 0.00
N ASP A 224 10.02 -18.41 -0.28
CA ASP A 224 11.05 -18.72 0.71
C ASP A 224 10.98 -17.74 1.86
N TYR A 225 11.07 -18.23 3.08
CA TYR A 225 11.06 -17.44 4.29
C TYR A 225 12.27 -17.78 5.17
N GLU A 226 12.62 -16.86 6.06
CA GLU A 226 13.76 -17.04 6.98
C GLU A 226 13.32 -17.39 8.40
N LYS A 227 12.15 -16.90 8.82
CA LYS A 227 11.56 -17.22 10.12
C LYS A 227 10.03 -17.13 10.09
N ILE A 228 9.42 -17.69 11.12
CA ILE A 228 7.97 -17.55 11.38
C ILE A 228 7.80 -16.70 12.64
N GLU A 229 6.97 -15.67 12.56
CA GLU A 229 6.65 -14.79 13.66
C GLU A 229 5.14 -14.57 13.71
N SER A 230 4.52 -14.83 14.86
CA SER A 230 3.06 -14.78 15.04
C SER A 230 2.26 -15.56 13.98
N GLY A 231 2.80 -16.73 13.56
CA GLY A 231 2.18 -17.58 12.55
C GLY A 231 2.35 -17.11 11.09
N LYS A 232 3.05 -16.00 10.85
CA LYS A 232 3.31 -15.47 9.52
C LYS A 232 4.75 -15.73 9.10
N ARG A 233 4.94 -16.06 7.83
CA ARG A 233 6.26 -16.23 7.22
C ARG A 233 6.88 -14.87 6.96
N ILE A 234 8.09 -14.64 7.45
CA ILE A 234 8.82 -13.40 7.26
C ILE A 234 10.18 -13.62 6.64
N LYS A 235 10.56 -12.66 5.81
CA LYS A 235 11.81 -12.63 5.07
C LYS A 235 12.47 -11.28 5.18
N HIS A 236 13.77 -11.27 5.37
CA HIS A 236 14.59 -10.07 5.26
C HIS A 236 14.72 -9.66 3.78
N ILE A 237 14.42 -8.40 3.50
CA ILE A 237 14.55 -7.82 2.16
C ILE A 237 15.35 -6.53 2.27
N MET A 238 16.36 -6.39 1.40
CA MET A 238 17.16 -5.17 1.30
C MET A 238 16.30 -4.02 0.75
N ALA A 239 15.48 -3.47 1.61
CA ALA A 239 14.56 -2.38 1.29
C ALA A 239 14.88 -1.11 2.09
N CYS A 240 14.43 0.04 1.59
CA CYS A 240 14.46 1.31 2.29
C CYS A 240 13.29 2.18 1.85
N TRP A 241 13.08 3.25 2.59
CA TRP A 241 12.08 4.27 2.29
C TRP A 241 12.61 5.28 1.27
N PHE A 242 11.70 5.74 0.41
CA PHE A 242 11.91 6.83 -0.53
C PHE A 242 10.77 7.85 -0.39
N THR A 243 11.12 9.14 -0.44
CA THR A 243 10.17 10.24 -0.26
C THR A 243 10.52 11.42 -1.16
#